data_e2567da550dcc47278800ef0afdc8aff
#
_entry.id   e2567da550dcc47278800ef0afdc8aff
#
_cell.length_a   1.000
_cell.length_b   1.000
_cell.length_c   1.000
_cell.angle_alpha   90.00
_cell.angle_beta   90.00
_cell.angle_gamma   90.00
#
_symmetry.space_group_name_H-M   'P 1'
#
loop_
_entity.id
_entity.type
_entity.pdbx_description
1 polymer ?
#
loop_
_entity_poly.entity_id
_entity_poly.type
_entity_poly.pdbx_seq_one_letter_code
_entity_poly.pdbx_strand_id
1 'polypeptide(L)'
;EISLGLVGSEMCIRDRFSGARIGAGFLLGAAAGIAGAALAGRFSIAEELLTPLVAAVKAVPVASFVILILIWISSKNLSVVISFLMVFPILYTNTRNGLRELDTALLEMTDVFQVPRPVQLRWVILPQLYPYIRTGCSLSLGLCWKAGTAAEVIGIPNRSIGEHLYQAKIYLDTPGLFAWTAAIVCVSFCLEKAVLKGMDLAEKRMLVMK
;
A
#
# COMPACT_ATOMS: atom_id res chain seq x y z
N GLU A 1 -31.96 2.76 20.94
CA GLU A 1 -30.65 3.25 21.45
C GLU A 1 -29.64 2.12 21.69
N ILE A 2 -30.07 0.93 22.11
CA ILE A 2 -29.18 -0.23 22.35
C ILE A 2 -28.63 -0.80 21.03
N SER A 3 -29.37 -0.72 19.92
CA SER A 3 -28.94 -1.20 18.60
C SER A 3 -27.82 -0.36 17.98
N LEU A 4 -27.75 0.94 18.24
CA LEU A 4 -26.70 1.83 17.76
C LEU A 4 -25.34 1.57 18.44
N GLY A 5 -25.32 1.22 19.71
CA GLY A 5 -24.11 0.88 20.45
C GLY A 5 -23.52 -0.48 20.02
N LEU A 6 -24.35 -1.48 19.75
CA LEU A 6 -23.93 -2.79 19.25
C LEU A 6 -23.41 -2.71 17.81
N VAL A 7 -24.07 -1.94 16.95
CA VAL A 7 -23.62 -1.69 15.57
C VAL A 7 -22.24 -0.99 15.57
N GLY A 8 -22.03 -0.01 16.44
CA GLY A 8 -20.75 0.68 16.56
C GLY A 8 -19.59 -0.21 17.03
N SER A 9 -19.84 -1.10 18.00
CA SER A 9 -18.79 -2.01 18.51
C SER A 9 -18.44 -3.12 17.51
N GLU A 10 -19.42 -3.70 16.85
CA GLU A 10 -19.19 -4.69 15.79
C GLU A 10 -18.48 -4.08 14.56
N MET A 11 -18.84 -2.84 14.20
CA MET A 11 -18.21 -2.09 13.15
C MET A 11 -16.70 -1.89 13.42
N CYS A 12 -16.33 -1.47 14.64
CA CYS A 12 -14.92 -1.28 15.02
C CYS A 12 -14.10 -2.57 15.00
N ILE A 13 -14.67 -3.72 15.40
CA ILE A 13 -13.96 -5.00 15.41
C ILE A 13 -13.71 -5.50 13.99
N ARG A 14 -14.67 -5.34 13.09
CA ARG A 14 -14.61 -5.79 11.69
C ARG A 14 -13.72 -4.88 10.83
N ASP A 15 -13.74 -3.57 11.08
CA ASP A 15 -12.81 -2.61 10.52
C ASP A 15 -11.35 -2.97 10.83
N ARG A 16 -11.07 -3.43 12.04
CA ARG A 16 -9.74 -3.91 12.44
C ARG A 16 -9.32 -5.17 11.66
N PHE A 17 -10.25 -6.05 11.34
CA PHE A 17 -9.95 -7.29 10.61
C PHE A 17 -9.62 -7.01 9.14
N SER A 18 -10.45 -6.22 8.45
CA SER A 18 -10.18 -5.78 7.07
C SER A 18 -8.95 -4.87 7.02
N GLY A 19 -8.83 -3.92 7.95
CA GLY A 19 -7.69 -3.03 8.05
C GLY A 19 -6.36 -3.75 8.27
N ALA A 20 -6.32 -4.78 9.11
CA ALA A 20 -5.12 -5.57 9.34
C ALA A 20 -4.69 -6.35 8.08
N ARG A 21 -5.62 -6.93 7.33
CA ARG A 21 -5.34 -7.65 6.08
C ARG A 21 -4.85 -6.72 4.98
N ILE A 22 -5.57 -5.63 4.75
CA ILE A 22 -5.20 -4.62 3.75
C ILE A 22 -3.85 -3.98 4.13
N GLY A 23 -3.67 -3.66 5.43
CA GLY A 23 -2.41 -3.13 5.96
C GLY A 23 -1.23 -4.10 5.80
N ALA A 24 -1.43 -5.39 6.04
CA ALA A 24 -0.41 -6.41 5.81
C ALA A 24 -0.03 -6.49 4.32
N GLY A 25 -1.03 -6.48 3.42
CA GLY A 25 -0.80 -6.44 1.97
C GLY A 25 -0.05 -5.17 1.54
N PHE A 26 -0.39 -4.01 2.13
CA PHE A 26 0.31 -2.76 1.90
C PHE A 26 1.79 -2.85 2.33
N LEU A 27 2.07 -3.31 3.55
CA LEU A 27 3.44 -3.42 4.05
C LEU A 27 4.29 -4.38 3.22
N LEU A 28 3.73 -5.54 2.86
CA LEU A 28 4.41 -6.51 2.00
C LEU A 28 4.69 -5.94 0.60
N GLY A 29 3.68 -5.28 0.00
CA GLY A 29 3.81 -4.63 -1.31
C GLY A 29 4.81 -3.48 -1.29
N ALA A 30 4.82 -2.70 -0.21
CA ALA A 30 5.76 -1.61 -0.02
C ALA A 30 7.21 -2.12 0.11
N ALA A 31 7.42 -3.11 0.97
CA ALA A 31 8.74 -3.72 1.15
C ALA A 31 9.26 -4.33 -0.16
N ALA A 32 8.41 -5.11 -0.85
CA ALA A 32 8.77 -5.73 -2.12
C ALA A 32 9.02 -4.69 -3.24
N GLY A 33 8.21 -3.63 -3.31
CA GLY A 33 8.35 -2.57 -4.31
C GLY A 33 9.64 -1.78 -4.13
N ILE A 34 9.94 -1.37 -2.89
CA ILE A 34 11.19 -0.66 -2.58
C ILE A 34 12.41 -1.55 -2.79
N ALA A 35 12.37 -2.80 -2.31
CA ALA A 35 13.46 -3.76 -2.51
C ALA A 35 13.67 -4.09 -4.00
N GLY A 36 12.60 -4.30 -4.75
CA GLY A 36 12.65 -4.53 -6.19
C GLY A 36 13.25 -3.34 -6.95
N ALA A 37 12.88 -2.11 -6.58
CA ALA A 37 13.46 -0.90 -7.17
C ALA A 37 14.95 -0.75 -6.85
N ALA A 38 15.37 -1.06 -5.63
CA ALA A 38 16.77 -1.04 -5.23
C ALA A 38 17.59 -2.11 -5.97
N LEU A 39 17.04 -3.32 -6.16
CA LEU A 39 17.66 -4.39 -6.95
C LEU A 39 17.78 -3.99 -8.42
N ALA A 40 16.72 -3.43 -9.01
CA ALA A 40 16.74 -2.92 -10.39
C ALA A 40 17.70 -1.74 -10.57
N GLY A 41 17.92 -0.93 -9.52
CA GLY A 41 18.93 0.12 -9.52
C GLY A 41 20.36 -0.41 -9.56
N ARG A 42 20.60 -1.62 -9.03
CA ARG A 42 21.93 -2.23 -8.97
C ARG A 42 22.23 -3.20 -10.10
N PHE A 43 21.21 -3.90 -10.60
CA PHE A 43 21.36 -4.96 -11.61
C PHE A 43 20.44 -4.68 -12.80
N SER A 44 21.01 -4.48 -13.99
CA SER A 44 20.26 -4.26 -15.25
C SER A 44 19.32 -5.42 -15.58
N ILE A 45 19.74 -6.66 -15.30
CA ILE A 45 18.91 -7.85 -15.51
C ILE A 45 17.63 -7.80 -14.65
N ALA A 46 17.73 -7.33 -13.40
CA ALA A 46 16.57 -7.17 -12.53
C ALA A 46 15.61 -6.10 -13.08
N GLU A 47 16.13 -5.01 -13.64
CA GLU A 47 15.33 -3.98 -14.27
C GLU A 47 14.59 -4.50 -15.50
N GLU A 48 15.29 -5.20 -16.39
CA GLU A 48 14.73 -5.78 -17.61
C GLU A 48 13.62 -6.80 -17.32
N LEU A 49 13.71 -7.54 -16.21
CA LEU A 49 12.70 -8.52 -15.79
C LEU A 49 11.53 -7.87 -15.05
N LEU A 50 11.80 -6.94 -14.14
CA LEU A 50 10.75 -6.33 -13.31
C LEU A 50 9.92 -5.30 -14.07
N THR A 51 10.49 -4.60 -15.03
CA THR A 51 9.78 -3.57 -15.80
C THR A 51 8.56 -4.13 -16.57
N PRO A 52 8.68 -5.21 -17.38
CA PRO A 52 7.51 -5.78 -18.03
C PRO A 52 6.53 -6.42 -17.07
N LEU A 53 7.00 -7.03 -15.97
CA LEU A 53 6.13 -7.59 -14.92
C LEU A 53 5.27 -6.50 -14.29
N VAL A 54 5.88 -5.38 -13.89
CA VAL A 54 5.18 -4.22 -13.31
C VAL A 54 4.19 -3.63 -14.31
N ALA A 55 4.55 -3.53 -15.58
CA ALA A 55 3.67 -3.05 -16.64
C ALA A 55 2.46 -3.99 -16.83
N ALA A 56 2.67 -5.29 -16.83
CA ALA A 56 1.61 -6.28 -16.93
C ALA A 56 0.63 -6.18 -15.74
N VAL A 57 1.14 -6.09 -14.50
CA VAL A 57 0.28 -5.94 -13.30
C VAL A 57 -0.54 -4.65 -13.36
N LYS A 58 0.01 -3.54 -13.86
CA LYS A 58 -0.72 -2.28 -14.03
C LYS A 58 -1.81 -2.34 -15.12
N ALA A 59 -1.62 -3.15 -16.13
CA ALA A 59 -2.55 -3.24 -17.26
C ALA A 59 -3.79 -4.08 -16.96
N VAL A 60 -3.71 -5.03 -16.01
CA VAL A 60 -4.82 -5.95 -15.72
C VAL A 60 -5.84 -5.28 -14.79
N PRO A 61 -7.15 -5.32 -15.13
CA PRO A 61 -8.20 -4.83 -14.24
C PRO A 61 -8.22 -5.57 -12.89
N VAL A 62 -8.38 -4.84 -11.79
CA VAL A 62 -8.39 -5.40 -10.43
C VAL A 62 -9.43 -6.53 -10.28
N ALA A 63 -10.62 -6.36 -10.84
CA ALA A 63 -11.69 -7.36 -10.80
C ALA A 63 -11.27 -8.70 -11.41
N SER A 64 -10.50 -8.68 -12.51
CA SER A 64 -9.96 -9.88 -13.13
C SER A 64 -8.96 -10.59 -12.23
N PHE A 65 -8.08 -9.85 -11.58
CA PHE A 65 -7.16 -10.41 -10.58
C PHE A 65 -7.91 -11.06 -9.42
N VAL A 66 -8.96 -10.44 -8.90
CA VAL A 66 -9.75 -10.97 -7.80
C VAL A 66 -10.32 -12.35 -8.17
N ILE A 67 -10.90 -12.48 -9.36
CA ILE A 67 -11.50 -13.74 -9.82
C ILE A 67 -10.42 -14.82 -10.02
N LEU A 68 -9.29 -14.47 -10.66
CA LEU A 68 -8.19 -15.40 -10.87
C LEU A 68 -7.60 -15.93 -9.57
N ILE A 69 -7.38 -15.03 -8.60
CA ILE A 69 -6.77 -15.39 -7.32
C ILE A 69 -7.72 -16.24 -6.47
N LEU A 70 -9.03 -16.03 -6.56
CA LEU A 70 -10.03 -16.84 -5.85
C LEU A 70 -10.01 -18.31 -6.23
N ILE A 71 -9.50 -18.65 -7.42
CA ILE A 71 -9.35 -20.05 -7.85
C ILE A 71 -8.30 -20.78 -7.01
N TRP A 72 -7.25 -20.08 -6.57
CA TRP A 72 -6.08 -20.68 -5.93
C TRP A 72 -5.94 -20.32 -4.46
N ILE A 73 -6.48 -19.18 -4.04
CA ILE A 73 -6.33 -18.66 -2.68
C ILE A 73 -7.69 -18.52 -2.01
N SER A 74 -7.76 -18.91 -0.73
CA SER A 74 -8.95 -18.73 0.10
C SER A 74 -9.35 -17.26 0.19
N SER A 75 -10.65 -16.98 0.19
CA SER A 75 -11.25 -15.65 0.36
C SER A 75 -10.68 -14.86 1.54
N LYS A 76 -10.23 -15.57 2.60
CA LYS A 76 -9.63 -14.93 3.79
C LYS A 76 -8.37 -14.12 3.49
N ASN A 77 -7.53 -14.57 2.55
CA ASN A 77 -6.25 -13.93 2.22
C ASN A 77 -6.33 -13.07 0.95
N LEU A 78 -7.49 -13.03 0.31
CA LEU A 78 -7.69 -12.32 -0.94
C LEU A 78 -7.33 -10.83 -0.84
N SER A 79 -7.81 -10.14 0.19
CA SER A 79 -7.54 -8.71 0.41
C SER A 79 -6.05 -8.42 0.57
N VAL A 80 -5.28 -9.32 1.21
CA VAL A 80 -3.83 -9.19 1.37
C VAL A 80 -3.14 -9.22 0.01
N VAL A 81 -3.49 -10.19 -0.83
CA VAL A 81 -2.85 -10.39 -2.14
C VAL A 81 -3.22 -9.27 -3.11
N ILE A 82 -4.48 -8.86 -3.13
CA ILE A 82 -4.93 -7.75 -3.99
C ILE A 82 -4.27 -6.44 -3.56
N SER A 83 -4.21 -6.16 -2.25
CA SER A 83 -3.51 -4.98 -1.73
C SER A 83 -2.02 -4.99 -2.09
N PHE A 84 -1.36 -6.14 -1.96
CA PHE A 84 0.03 -6.33 -2.39
C PHE A 84 0.21 -6.00 -3.87
N LEU A 85 -0.63 -6.57 -4.75
CA LEU A 85 -0.56 -6.35 -6.20
C LEU A 85 -0.78 -4.89 -6.60
N MET A 86 -1.58 -4.14 -5.83
CA MET A 86 -1.82 -2.72 -6.10
C MET A 86 -0.66 -1.84 -5.63
N VAL A 87 -0.06 -2.17 -4.49
CA VAL A 87 1.00 -1.36 -3.86
C VAL A 87 2.35 -1.58 -4.51
N PHE A 88 2.70 -2.84 -4.80
CA PHE A 88 4.00 -3.23 -5.36
C PHE A 88 4.39 -2.41 -6.60
N PRO A 89 3.59 -2.33 -7.68
CA PRO A 89 3.98 -1.62 -8.88
C PRO A 89 4.09 -0.11 -8.69
N ILE A 90 3.28 0.47 -7.78
CA ILE A 90 3.31 1.91 -7.51
C ILE A 90 4.60 2.28 -6.80
N LEU A 91 4.93 1.56 -5.72
CA LEU A 91 6.15 1.84 -4.96
C LEU A 91 7.42 1.48 -5.74
N TYR A 92 7.41 0.39 -6.50
CA TYR A 92 8.51 0.07 -7.41
C TYR A 92 8.79 1.24 -8.37
N THR A 93 7.75 1.73 -9.05
CA THR A 93 7.92 2.80 -10.05
C THR A 93 8.37 4.12 -9.41
N ASN A 94 7.74 4.53 -8.29
CA ASN A 94 8.11 5.78 -7.62
C ASN A 94 9.53 5.71 -7.05
N THR A 95 9.90 4.62 -6.41
CA THR A 95 11.24 4.42 -5.86
C THR A 95 12.28 4.35 -6.99
N ARG A 96 11.97 3.68 -8.10
CA ARG A 96 12.87 3.61 -9.26
C ARG A 96 13.09 4.97 -9.90
N ASN A 97 12.03 5.78 -10.03
CA ASN A 97 12.15 7.16 -10.51
C ASN A 97 13.02 7.99 -9.58
N GLY A 98 12.80 7.89 -8.25
CA GLY A 98 13.64 8.60 -7.28
C GLY A 98 15.10 8.19 -7.34
N LEU A 99 15.41 6.91 -7.60
CA LEU A 99 16.80 6.44 -7.80
C LEU A 99 17.45 6.99 -9.08
N ARG A 100 16.65 7.27 -10.12
CA ARG A 100 17.16 7.87 -11.36
C ARG A 100 17.38 9.37 -11.27
N GLU A 101 16.67 10.03 -10.38
CA GLU A 101 16.73 11.49 -10.15
C GLU A 101 17.71 11.87 -9.02
N LEU A 102 18.54 10.92 -8.55
CA LEU A 102 19.58 11.22 -7.56
C LEU A 102 20.59 12.20 -8.14
N ASP A 103 20.99 13.18 -7.33
CA ASP A 103 22.01 14.16 -7.69
C ASP A 103 23.38 13.50 -7.84
N THR A 104 23.84 13.40 -9.09
CA THR A 104 25.12 12.79 -9.44
C THR A 104 26.29 13.57 -8.86
N ALA A 105 26.19 14.91 -8.76
CA ALA A 105 27.25 15.73 -8.20
C ALA A 105 27.47 15.45 -6.71
N LEU A 106 26.38 15.23 -5.96
CA LEU A 106 26.46 14.82 -4.55
C LEU A 106 27.06 13.41 -4.41
N LEU A 107 26.73 12.48 -5.31
CA LEU A 107 27.29 11.13 -5.29
C LEU A 107 28.79 11.17 -5.61
N GLU A 108 29.21 11.89 -6.63
CA GLU A 108 30.63 12.09 -6.98
C GLU A 108 31.43 12.73 -5.83
N MET A 109 30.83 13.73 -5.16
CA MET A 109 31.43 14.33 -3.97
C MET A 109 31.67 13.29 -2.87
N THR A 110 30.70 12.41 -2.60
CA THR A 110 30.88 11.37 -1.58
C THR A 110 31.96 10.36 -1.96
N ASP A 111 32.13 10.07 -3.23
CA ASP A 111 33.18 9.17 -3.73
C ASP A 111 34.57 9.83 -3.61
N VAL A 112 34.70 11.10 -3.94
CA VAL A 112 35.97 11.86 -3.77
C VAL A 112 36.39 11.91 -2.29
N PHE A 113 35.44 12.11 -1.37
CA PHE A 113 35.72 12.10 0.07
C PHE A 113 35.78 10.70 0.69
N GLN A 114 35.67 9.63 -0.11
CA GLN A 114 35.69 8.24 0.33
C GLN A 114 34.70 7.95 1.47
N VAL A 115 33.49 8.53 1.39
CA VAL A 115 32.46 8.35 2.41
C VAL A 115 32.01 6.88 2.43
N PRO A 116 31.96 6.22 3.61
CA PRO A 116 31.51 4.84 3.70
C PRO A 116 30.08 4.66 3.16
N ARG A 117 29.86 3.61 2.38
CA ARG A 117 28.55 3.32 1.75
C ARG A 117 27.32 3.41 2.66
N PRO A 118 27.35 2.89 3.92
CA PRO A 118 26.19 3.02 4.82
C PRO A 118 25.92 4.49 5.22
N VAL A 119 26.94 5.33 5.29
CA VAL A 119 26.80 6.76 5.57
C VAL A 119 26.23 7.49 4.34
N GLN A 120 26.76 7.20 3.15
CA GLN A 120 26.24 7.70 1.89
C GLN A 120 24.76 7.34 1.69
N LEU A 121 24.37 6.08 1.96
CA LEU A 121 22.98 5.63 1.88
C LEU A 121 22.09 6.43 2.81
N ARG A 122 22.50 6.61 4.08
CA ARG A 122 21.68 7.24 5.11
C ARG A 122 21.55 8.75 4.94
N TRP A 123 22.64 9.44 4.56
CA TRP A 123 22.71 10.89 4.59
C TRP A 123 22.57 11.56 3.21
N VAL A 124 22.76 10.82 2.13
CA VAL A 124 22.68 11.36 0.77
C VAL A 124 21.52 10.72 -0.01
N ILE A 125 21.47 9.40 -0.08
CA ILE A 125 20.49 8.70 -0.92
C ILE A 125 19.11 8.70 -0.29
N LEU A 126 18.98 8.30 0.97
CA LEU A 126 17.68 8.18 1.65
C LEU A 126 16.91 9.52 1.72
N PRO A 127 17.51 10.67 2.06
CA PRO A 127 16.80 11.94 2.06
C PRO A 127 16.29 12.36 0.68
N GLN A 128 17.05 12.12 -0.39
CA GLN A 128 16.63 12.41 -1.75
C GLN A 128 15.52 11.46 -2.24
N LEU A 129 15.55 10.21 -1.79
CA LEU A 129 14.58 9.18 -2.16
C LEU A 129 13.25 9.31 -1.38
N TYR A 130 13.30 9.92 -0.19
CA TYR A 130 12.16 10.03 0.72
C TYR A 130 10.90 10.64 0.08
N PRO A 131 10.96 11.78 -0.64
CA PRO A 131 9.77 12.39 -1.25
C PRO A 131 9.10 11.45 -2.28
N TYR A 132 9.89 10.66 -3.02
CA TYR A 132 9.36 9.68 -3.98
C TYR A 132 8.67 8.51 -3.28
N ILE A 133 9.27 7.97 -2.22
CA ILE A 133 8.66 6.92 -1.41
C ILE A 133 7.38 7.44 -0.74
N ARG A 134 7.41 8.64 -0.18
CA ARG A 134 6.25 9.28 0.46
C ARG A 134 5.10 9.45 -0.50
N THR A 135 5.37 9.96 -1.70
CA THR A 135 4.36 10.09 -2.77
C THR A 135 3.81 8.72 -3.18
N GLY A 136 4.68 7.74 -3.38
CA GLY A 136 4.28 6.36 -3.67
C GLY A 136 3.40 5.76 -2.58
N CYS A 137 3.71 5.98 -1.31
CA CYS A 137 2.89 5.53 -0.18
C CYS A 137 1.52 6.20 -0.15
N SER A 138 1.44 7.52 -0.34
CA SER A 138 0.17 8.24 -0.37
C SER A 138 -0.74 7.71 -1.49
N LEU A 139 -0.23 7.60 -2.71
CA LEU A 139 -0.98 7.07 -3.85
C LEU A 139 -1.42 5.62 -3.64
N SER A 140 -0.53 4.78 -3.15
CA SER A 140 -0.81 3.36 -2.97
C SER A 140 -1.76 3.06 -1.81
N LEU A 141 -1.76 3.84 -0.72
CA LEU A 141 -2.67 3.68 0.41
C LEU A 141 -4.13 3.81 -0.01
N GLY A 142 -4.48 4.88 -0.74
CA GLY A 142 -5.84 5.08 -1.23
C GLY A 142 -6.30 3.98 -2.19
N LEU A 143 -5.41 3.52 -3.07
CA LEU A 143 -5.72 2.48 -4.05
C LEU A 143 -5.82 1.09 -3.42
N CYS A 144 -4.92 0.72 -2.50
CA CYS A 144 -4.95 -0.59 -1.87
C CYS A 144 -6.20 -0.76 -0.98
N TRP A 145 -6.64 0.32 -0.31
CA TRP A 145 -7.86 0.29 0.48
C TRP A 145 -9.09 0.05 -0.40
N LYS A 146 -9.24 0.80 -1.49
CA LYS A 146 -10.35 0.63 -2.45
C LYS A 146 -10.34 -0.76 -3.09
N ALA A 147 -9.18 -1.21 -3.53
CA ALA A 147 -9.04 -2.52 -4.16
C ALA A 147 -9.23 -3.67 -3.17
N GLY A 148 -8.71 -3.55 -1.95
CA GLY A 148 -8.86 -4.54 -0.89
C GLY A 148 -10.32 -4.70 -0.45
N THR A 149 -11.05 -3.60 -0.24
CA THR A 149 -12.48 -3.66 0.08
C THR A 149 -13.31 -4.20 -1.09
N ALA A 150 -13.01 -3.83 -2.34
CA ALA A 150 -13.65 -4.40 -3.51
C ALA A 150 -13.42 -5.91 -3.62
N ALA A 151 -12.21 -6.37 -3.32
CA ALA A 151 -11.90 -7.80 -3.26
C ALA A 151 -12.69 -8.53 -2.17
N GLU A 152 -12.90 -7.91 -1.02
CA GLU A 152 -13.74 -8.46 0.06
C GLU A 152 -15.22 -8.54 -0.34
N VAL A 153 -15.74 -7.58 -1.11
CA VAL A 153 -17.11 -7.64 -1.63
C VAL A 153 -17.31 -8.80 -2.60
N ILE A 154 -16.30 -9.11 -3.41
CA ILE A 154 -16.36 -10.20 -4.39
C ILE A 154 -16.10 -11.56 -3.71
N GLY A 155 -15.09 -11.61 -2.83
CA GLY A 155 -14.65 -12.83 -2.16
C GLY A 155 -15.46 -13.22 -0.92
N ILE A 156 -16.26 -12.31 -0.39
CA ILE A 156 -17.14 -12.46 0.78
C ILE A 156 -16.44 -13.19 1.94
N PRO A 157 -15.28 -12.76 2.42
CA PRO A 157 -14.64 -13.37 3.57
C PRO A 157 -15.43 -13.05 4.85
N ASN A 158 -15.65 -14.04 5.69
CA ASN A 158 -16.36 -13.88 6.95
C ASN A 158 -15.75 -12.76 7.81
N ARG A 159 -16.58 -11.95 8.44
CA ARG A 159 -16.23 -10.83 9.33
C ARG A 159 -15.46 -9.71 8.64
N SER A 160 -15.74 -9.44 7.37
CA SER A 160 -15.16 -8.33 6.62
C SER A 160 -16.16 -7.19 6.39
N ILE A 161 -15.64 -6.01 6.06
CA ILE A 161 -16.46 -4.87 5.65
C ILE A 161 -17.18 -5.22 4.32
N GLY A 162 -16.50 -5.91 3.42
CA GLY A 162 -17.05 -6.33 2.13
C GLY A 162 -18.24 -7.28 2.26
N GLU A 163 -18.26 -8.15 3.28
CA GLU A 163 -19.40 -9.02 3.58
C GLU A 163 -20.68 -8.22 3.89
N HIS A 164 -20.56 -7.14 4.68
CA HIS A 164 -21.70 -6.29 5.01
C HIS A 164 -22.22 -5.49 3.83
N LEU A 165 -21.33 -4.94 3.02
CA LEU A 165 -21.72 -4.30 1.76
C LEU A 165 -22.47 -5.26 0.85
N TYR A 166 -22.01 -6.50 0.76
CA TYR A 166 -22.69 -7.53 -0.01
C TYR A 166 -24.05 -7.88 0.56
N GLN A 167 -24.17 -8.06 1.89
CA GLN A 167 -25.43 -8.31 2.57
C GLN A 167 -26.41 -7.17 2.40
N ALA A 168 -25.99 -5.91 2.61
CA ALA A 168 -26.83 -4.72 2.40
C ALA A 168 -27.35 -4.66 0.95
N LYS A 169 -26.54 -5.08 -0.04
CA LYS A 169 -26.98 -5.19 -1.43
C LYS A 169 -28.09 -6.25 -1.60
N ILE A 170 -27.91 -7.44 -1.01
CA ILE A 170 -28.90 -8.54 -1.15
C ILE A 170 -30.22 -8.19 -0.49
N TYR A 171 -30.17 -7.58 0.71
CA TYR A 171 -31.36 -7.18 1.45
C TYR A 171 -31.98 -5.87 0.98
N LEU A 172 -31.39 -5.22 -0.07
CA LEU A 172 -31.81 -3.90 -0.58
C LEU A 172 -31.85 -2.82 0.51
N ASP A 173 -30.98 -2.97 1.53
CA ASP A 173 -30.80 -1.98 2.59
C ASP A 173 -29.94 -0.81 2.09
N THR A 174 -30.57 0.12 1.38
CA THR A 174 -29.92 1.30 0.83
C THR A 174 -29.29 2.18 1.92
N PRO A 175 -29.96 2.49 3.05
CA PRO A 175 -29.33 3.25 4.13
C PRO A 175 -28.08 2.58 4.71
N GLY A 176 -28.12 1.27 4.93
CA GLY A 176 -26.95 0.49 5.39
C GLY A 176 -25.79 0.53 4.42
N LEU A 177 -26.07 0.44 3.12
CA LEU A 177 -25.04 0.52 2.07
C LEU A 177 -24.32 1.86 2.06
N PHE A 178 -25.05 2.98 2.20
CA PHE A 178 -24.45 4.31 2.33
C PHE A 178 -23.65 4.46 3.62
N ALA A 179 -24.14 3.95 4.74
CA ALA A 179 -23.45 4.01 6.02
C ALA A 179 -22.11 3.27 5.97
N TRP A 180 -22.07 2.05 5.43
CA TRP A 180 -20.83 1.29 5.26
C TRP A 180 -19.85 1.95 4.28
N THR A 181 -20.36 2.54 3.20
CA THR A 181 -19.52 3.28 2.24
C THR A 181 -18.89 4.50 2.93
N ALA A 182 -19.65 5.26 3.70
CA ALA A 182 -19.13 6.39 4.47
C ALA A 182 -18.07 5.94 5.49
N ALA A 183 -18.30 4.82 6.20
CA ALA A 183 -17.32 4.23 7.11
C ALA A 183 -16.00 3.89 6.40
N ILE A 184 -16.05 3.22 5.24
CA ILE A 184 -14.87 2.89 4.43
C ILE A 184 -14.09 4.14 4.07
N VAL A 185 -14.76 5.20 3.66
CA VAL A 185 -14.12 6.48 3.30
C VAL A 185 -13.44 7.10 4.52
N CYS A 186 -14.11 7.14 5.67
CA CYS A 186 -13.54 7.69 6.91
C CYS A 186 -12.31 6.90 7.37
N VAL A 187 -12.38 5.58 7.35
CA VAL A 187 -11.25 4.71 7.75
C VAL A 187 -10.08 4.88 6.78
N SER A 188 -10.34 4.98 5.47
CA SER A 188 -9.31 5.25 4.45
C SER A 188 -8.55 6.54 4.75
N PHE A 189 -9.27 7.65 5.00
CA PHE A 189 -8.64 8.93 5.34
C PHE A 189 -7.86 8.89 6.66
N CYS A 190 -8.38 8.22 7.68
CA CYS A 190 -7.69 8.07 8.95
C CYS A 190 -6.38 7.29 8.80
N LEU A 191 -6.40 6.18 8.06
CA LEU A 191 -5.23 5.35 7.81
C LEU A 191 -4.19 6.09 6.99
N GLU A 192 -4.59 6.76 5.91
CA GLU A 192 -3.67 7.56 5.08
C GLU A 192 -2.97 8.62 5.92
N LYS A 193 -3.72 9.43 6.67
CA LYS A 193 -3.15 10.45 7.56
C LYS A 193 -2.25 9.86 8.64
N ALA A 194 -2.61 8.73 9.22
CA ALA A 194 -1.81 8.07 10.25
C ALA A 194 -0.46 7.60 9.70
N VAL A 195 -0.46 6.94 8.53
CA VAL A 195 0.77 6.45 7.89
C VAL A 195 1.66 7.61 7.45
N LEU A 196 1.11 8.64 6.79
CA LEU A 196 1.88 9.78 6.34
C LEU A 196 2.48 10.57 7.52
N LYS A 197 1.70 10.78 8.60
CA LYS A 197 2.26 11.39 9.83
C LYS A 197 3.37 10.54 10.44
N GLY A 198 3.22 9.22 10.44
CA GLY A 198 4.27 8.30 10.90
C GLY A 198 5.55 8.43 10.09
N MET A 199 5.43 8.56 8.76
CA MET A 199 6.56 8.78 7.87
C MET A 199 7.22 10.14 8.12
N ASP A 200 6.44 11.22 8.21
CA ASP A 200 6.96 12.57 8.49
C ASP A 200 7.66 12.65 9.85
N LEU A 201 7.19 11.92 10.86
CA LEU A 201 7.86 11.79 12.16
C LEU A 201 9.17 11.00 12.06
N ALA A 202 9.21 9.95 11.25
CA ALA A 202 10.41 9.17 11.01
C ALA A 202 11.48 10.00 10.29
N GLU A 203 11.09 10.79 9.30
CA GLU A 203 11.97 11.75 8.61
C GLU A 203 12.58 12.75 9.58
N LYS A 204 11.74 13.42 10.39
CA LYS A 204 12.20 14.37 11.40
C LYS A 204 13.20 13.77 12.37
N ARG A 205 12.97 12.52 12.81
CA ARG A 205 13.92 11.80 13.68
C ARG A 205 15.24 11.49 12.98
N MET A 206 15.21 11.17 11.69
CA MET A 206 16.45 10.95 10.92
C MET A 206 17.26 12.22 10.75
N LEU A 207 16.58 13.39 10.56
CA LEU A 207 17.23 14.69 10.40
C LEU A 207 17.69 15.32 11.74
N VAL A 208 17.01 15.04 12.85
CA VAL A 208 17.31 15.61 14.19
C VAL A 208 18.39 14.83 14.94
N MET A 209 18.74 13.62 14.52
CA MET A 209 19.91 12.92 15.08
C MET A 209 21.24 13.46 14.49
N LYS A 210 21.37 14.79 14.57
CA LYS A 210 22.62 15.55 14.37
C LYS A 210 23.43 15.59 15.65
#